data_6450ebbf83a6c1b5fd2a59def9e44cb2
#
_entry.id   6450ebbf83a6c1b5fd2a59def9e44cb2
#
_cell.length_a   1.000
_cell.length_b   1.000
_cell.length_c   1.000
_cell.angle_alpha   90.00
_cell.angle_beta   90.00
_cell.angle_gamma   90.00
#
_symmetry.space_group_name_H-M   'P 1'
#
loop_
_entity.id
_entity.type
_entity.pdbx_description
1 polymer ?
#
loop_
_entity_poly.entity_id
_entity_poly.type
_entity_poly.pdbx_seq_one_letter_code
_entity_poly.pdbx_strand_id
1 'polypeptide(L)'
;MCSSDLESELFGHEKGAFSGAISRRMGRFELANGGTIFLDEIGEVPMDVQVKLLRVLQEREFERVGGTNPIKVDVRVIAATNRDLAKSIREGKFREDLFYRLNVFPIALPPLRDREGDVPLLAHFLVARFAARIGVRIESVGKATMERLSGYPWPGNIRELENVLERAVILSNGPTLELDPEVFASVTATRAANDGPSRPSSSASDGPGATGVGPTPPLESLASNTRNHILTALEKSGWVIDGPRGAAKVLGLHPNTLRSRIKRLGIVRAPRSSARAGPTGSAPPT
;
A
#
# COMPACT_ATOMS: atom_id res chain seq x y z
N MET A 1 -9.61 6.95 6.68
CA MET A 1 -11.02 6.61 6.94
C MET A 1 -11.56 7.64 7.93
N CYS A 2 -12.72 8.26 7.67
CA CYS A 2 -13.33 9.12 8.68
C CYS A 2 -13.85 8.25 9.83
N SER A 3 -13.80 8.76 11.08
CA SER A 3 -14.29 8.05 12.28
C SER A 3 -15.74 7.56 12.11
N SER A 4 -16.58 8.38 11.49
CA SER A 4 -17.98 8.05 11.17
C SER A 4 -18.17 6.86 10.24
N ASP A 5 -17.23 6.61 9.32
CA ASP A 5 -17.33 5.50 8.37
C ASP A 5 -17.06 4.16 9.06
N LEU A 6 -16.02 4.12 9.92
CA LEU A 6 -15.70 2.93 10.71
C LEU A 6 -16.80 2.59 11.71
N GLU A 7 -17.32 3.62 12.39
CA GLU A 7 -18.41 3.49 13.35
C GLU A 7 -19.67 2.92 12.69
N SER A 8 -20.04 3.47 11.53
CA SER A 8 -21.17 3.00 10.73
C SER A 8 -20.96 1.59 10.18
N GLU A 9 -19.73 1.20 9.86
CA GLU A 9 -19.42 -0.17 9.42
C GLU A 9 -19.55 -1.18 10.56
N LEU A 10 -19.04 -0.86 11.74
CA LEU A 10 -19.07 -1.76 12.90
C LEU A 10 -20.47 -1.92 13.50
N PHE A 11 -21.15 -0.79 13.75
CA PHE A 11 -22.42 -0.76 14.48
C PHE A 11 -23.66 -0.55 13.62
N GLY A 12 -23.48 -0.20 12.32
CA GLY A 12 -24.58 0.15 11.44
C GLY A 12 -25.10 1.57 11.70
N HIS A 13 -26.05 2.01 10.90
CA HIS A 13 -26.69 3.31 11.04
C HIS A 13 -28.18 3.27 10.72
N GLU A 14 -28.92 4.17 11.33
CA GLU A 14 -30.32 4.45 10.98
C GLU A 14 -30.37 5.44 9.81
N LYS A 15 -31.51 5.44 9.09
CA LYS A 15 -31.74 6.40 8.01
C LYS A 15 -31.68 7.83 8.56
N GLY A 16 -30.88 8.68 7.91
CA GLY A 16 -30.70 10.08 8.31
C GLY A 16 -29.66 10.32 9.40
N ALA A 17 -28.90 9.31 9.83
CA ALA A 17 -27.89 9.45 10.89
C ALA A 17 -26.75 10.44 10.54
N PHE A 18 -26.45 10.60 9.25
CA PHE A 18 -25.47 11.57 8.72
C PHE A 18 -25.81 11.93 7.26
N SER A 19 -25.15 12.96 6.71
CA SER A 19 -25.31 13.35 5.32
C SER A 19 -24.82 12.23 4.39
N GLY A 20 -25.77 11.46 3.82
CA GLY A 20 -25.48 10.25 3.00
C GLY A 20 -26.10 8.96 3.53
N ALA A 21 -26.65 8.94 4.75
CA ALA A 21 -27.39 7.81 5.30
C ALA A 21 -28.82 7.71 4.70
N ILE A 22 -28.91 7.36 3.41
CA ILE A 22 -30.18 7.30 2.66
C ILE A 22 -31.09 6.18 3.18
N SER A 23 -30.50 5.07 3.63
CA SER A 23 -31.24 3.90 4.15
C SER A 23 -30.55 3.39 5.41
N ARG A 24 -31.30 2.63 6.22
CA ARG A 24 -30.77 1.89 7.36
C ARG A 24 -29.81 0.81 6.89
N ARG A 25 -28.68 0.63 7.60
CA ARG A 25 -27.69 -0.42 7.34
C ARG A 25 -27.35 -1.18 8.63
N MET A 26 -27.28 -2.51 8.52
CA MET A 26 -26.82 -3.38 9.60
C MET A 26 -25.30 -3.30 9.73
N GLY A 27 -24.80 -3.26 10.97
CA GLY A 27 -23.38 -3.27 11.29
C GLY A 27 -22.77 -4.67 11.35
N ARG A 28 -21.43 -4.74 11.38
CA ARG A 28 -20.68 -6.00 11.47
C ARG A 28 -20.99 -6.78 12.75
N PHE A 29 -21.18 -6.12 13.89
CA PHE A 29 -21.57 -6.79 15.13
C PHE A 29 -22.93 -7.47 15.05
N GLU A 30 -23.90 -6.83 14.42
CA GLU A 30 -25.24 -7.43 14.21
C GLU A 30 -25.16 -8.64 13.27
N LEU A 31 -24.37 -8.55 12.20
CA LEU A 31 -24.16 -9.66 11.25
C LEU A 31 -23.39 -10.82 11.85
N ALA A 32 -22.53 -10.57 12.83
CA ALA A 32 -21.72 -11.59 13.51
C ALA A 32 -22.44 -12.24 14.70
N ASN A 33 -23.71 -11.89 14.95
CA ASN A 33 -24.47 -12.42 16.08
C ASN A 33 -24.54 -13.95 16.07
N GLY A 34 -24.22 -14.59 17.18
CA GLY A 34 -24.08 -16.05 17.32
C GLY A 34 -22.78 -16.61 16.72
N GLY A 35 -21.85 -15.75 16.25
CA GLY A 35 -20.62 -16.13 15.58
C GLY A 35 -19.36 -15.48 16.18
N THR A 36 -18.39 -15.24 15.31
CA THR A 36 -17.10 -14.63 15.67
C THR A 36 -16.81 -13.41 14.81
N ILE A 37 -16.38 -12.31 15.42
CA ILE A 37 -15.86 -11.13 14.74
C ILE A 37 -14.35 -11.03 14.96
N PHE A 38 -13.61 -10.75 13.88
CA PHE A 38 -12.18 -10.46 13.93
C PHE A 38 -11.97 -8.96 13.71
N LEU A 39 -11.33 -8.31 14.67
CA LEU A 39 -10.99 -6.88 14.64
C LEU A 39 -9.49 -6.73 14.44
N ASP A 40 -9.08 -6.43 13.21
CA ASP A 40 -7.68 -6.15 12.91
C ASP A 40 -7.33 -4.70 13.22
N GLU A 41 -6.07 -4.45 13.56
CA GLU A 41 -5.52 -3.13 13.87
C GLU A 41 -6.31 -2.38 14.96
N ILE A 42 -6.77 -3.07 16.02
CA ILE A 42 -7.59 -2.49 17.10
C ILE A 42 -6.92 -1.26 17.76
N GLY A 43 -5.60 -1.18 17.73
CA GLY A 43 -4.83 -0.03 18.23
C GLY A 43 -4.94 1.25 17.41
N GLU A 44 -5.57 1.20 16.20
CA GLU A 44 -5.81 2.33 15.32
C GLU A 44 -7.21 2.93 15.48
N VAL A 45 -8.09 2.26 16.24
CA VAL A 45 -9.50 2.63 16.37
C VAL A 45 -9.63 3.96 17.13
N PRO A 46 -10.42 4.93 16.62
CA PRO A 46 -10.67 6.22 17.28
C PRO A 46 -11.32 6.08 18.66
N MET A 47 -11.09 7.06 19.54
CA MET A 47 -11.52 7.03 20.94
C MET A 47 -13.05 6.92 21.13
N ASP A 48 -13.83 7.55 20.27
CA ASP A 48 -15.29 7.48 20.24
C ASP A 48 -15.80 6.05 19.94
N VAL A 49 -15.16 5.37 18.98
CA VAL A 49 -15.45 3.97 18.64
C VAL A 49 -15.01 3.02 19.75
N GLN A 50 -13.88 3.30 20.44
CA GLN A 50 -13.43 2.51 21.58
C GLN A 50 -14.48 2.48 22.72
N VAL A 51 -15.18 3.60 22.97
CA VAL A 51 -16.27 3.66 23.98
C VAL A 51 -17.40 2.70 23.62
N LYS A 52 -17.81 2.68 22.34
CA LYS A 52 -18.86 1.77 21.87
C LYS A 52 -18.43 0.31 21.91
N LEU A 53 -17.18 0.03 21.51
CA LEU A 53 -16.60 -1.32 21.60
C LEU A 53 -16.62 -1.83 23.05
N LEU A 54 -16.27 -0.98 24.01
CA LEU A 54 -16.30 -1.36 25.42
C LEU A 54 -17.70 -1.77 25.86
N ARG A 55 -18.74 -1.03 25.48
CA ARG A 55 -20.13 -1.39 25.77
C ARG A 55 -20.51 -2.75 25.20
N VAL A 56 -20.18 -3.01 23.92
CA VAL A 56 -20.45 -4.32 23.31
C VAL A 56 -19.77 -5.46 24.09
N LEU A 57 -18.53 -5.25 24.50
CA LEU A 57 -17.78 -6.28 25.24
C LEU A 57 -18.28 -6.50 26.66
N GLN A 58 -18.83 -5.47 27.31
CA GLN A 58 -19.31 -5.53 28.70
C GLN A 58 -20.78 -5.93 28.79
N GLU A 59 -21.63 -5.27 28.02
CA GLU A 59 -23.08 -5.33 28.11
C GLU A 59 -23.70 -6.26 27.07
N ARG A 60 -22.93 -6.68 26.06
CA ARG A 60 -23.37 -7.46 24.91
C ARG A 60 -24.51 -6.79 24.13
N GLU A 61 -24.51 -5.46 24.15
CA GLU A 61 -25.46 -4.66 23.39
C GLU A 61 -24.81 -3.39 22.86
N PHE A 62 -25.41 -2.80 21.82
CA PHE A 62 -24.99 -1.54 21.25
C PHE A 62 -26.18 -0.84 20.57
N GLU A 63 -25.98 0.43 20.23
CA GLU A 63 -26.93 1.24 19.47
C GLU A 63 -26.33 1.56 18.09
N ARG A 64 -27.17 1.57 17.04
CA ARG A 64 -26.73 2.05 15.72
C ARG A 64 -26.42 3.55 15.76
N VAL A 65 -25.60 4.01 14.83
CA VAL A 65 -25.35 5.45 14.65
C VAL A 65 -26.67 6.15 14.33
N GLY A 66 -27.02 7.17 15.10
CA GLY A 66 -28.28 7.91 14.96
C GLY A 66 -29.52 7.18 15.50
N GLY A 67 -29.36 6.02 16.14
CA GLY A 67 -30.44 5.28 16.82
C GLY A 67 -30.29 5.30 18.34
N THR A 68 -31.37 4.99 19.04
CA THR A 68 -31.44 4.90 20.52
C THR A 68 -31.89 3.52 20.99
N ASN A 69 -32.18 2.60 20.06
CA ASN A 69 -32.65 1.26 20.39
C ASN A 69 -31.47 0.33 20.64
N PRO A 70 -31.33 -0.27 21.83
CA PRO A 70 -30.25 -1.24 22.09
C PRO A 70 -30.47 -2.54 21.31
N ILE A 71 -29.41 -3.05 20.73
CA ILE A 71 -29.38 -4.30 19.97
C ILE A 71 -28.49 -5.27 20.74
N LYS A 72 -29.08 -6.38 21.19
CA LYS A 72 -28.33 -7.43 21.89
C LYS A 72 -27.64 -8.33 20.91
N VAL A 73 -26.38 -8.70 21.21
CA VAL A 73 -25.55 -9.58 20.39
C VAL A 73 -24.75 -10.53 21.29
N ASP A 74 -24.63 -11.76 20.82
CA ASP A 74 -23.73 -12.74 21.40
C ASP A 74 -22.62 -13.06 20.38
N VAL A 75 -21.46 -12.41 20.53
CA VAL A 75 -20.38 -12.45 19.55
C VAL A 75 -19.07 -12.79 20.26
N ARG A 76 -18.34 -13.76 19.72
CA ARG A 76 -16.94 -14.00 20.12
C ARG A 76 -16.05 -12.98 19.44
N VAL A 77 -15.30 -12.18 20.19
CA VAL A 77 -14.38 -11.17 19.66
C VAL A 77 -12.94 -11.69 19.67
N ILE A 78 -12.27 -11.57 18.52
CA ILE A 78 -10.83 -11.78 18.36
C ILE A 78 -10.27 -10.45 17.88
N ALA A 79 -9.32 -9.87 18.62
CA ALA A 79 -8.68 -8.61 18.26
C ALA A 79 -7.20 -8.82 17.96
N ALA A 80 -6.68 -8.13 16.97
CA ALA A 80 -5.28 -8.12 16.60
C ALA A 80 -4.74 -6.68 16.55
N THR A 81 -3.47 -6.52 16.89
CA THR A 81 -2.76 -5.24 16.76
C THR A 81 -1.26 -5.48 16.60
N ASN A 82 -0.62 -4.61 15.87
CA ASN A 82 0.84 -4.50 15.77
C ASN A 82 1.40 -3.39 16.67
N ARG A 83 0.54 -2.63 17.37
CA ARG A 83 0.94 -1.55 18.26
C ARG A 83 1.15 -2.02 19.69
N ASP A 84 2.07 -1.34 20.38
CA ASP A 84 2.18 -1.41 21.83
C ASP A 84 1.02 -0.64 22.47
N LEU A 85 -0.02 -1.37 22.89
CA LEU A 85 -1.20 -0.78 23.51
C LEU A 85 -0.88 -0.12 24.87
N ALA A 86 0.10 -0.63 25.63
CA ALA A 86 0.52 -0.02 26.88
C ALA A 86 1.13 1.37 26.65
N LYS A 87 1.88 1.55 25.56
CA LYS A 87 2.36 2.86 25.13
C LYS A 87 1.20 3.75 24.69
N SER A 88 0.26 3.22 23.90
CA SER A 88 -0.90 3.95 23.42
C SER A 88 -1.80 4.45 24.56
N ILE A 89 -1.93 3.70 25.66
CA ILE A 89 -2.64 4.10 26.90
C ILE A 89 -1.93 5.30 27.55
N ARG A 90 -0.60 5.22 27.73
CA ARG A 90 0.17 6.36 28.29
C ARG A 90 0.09 7.63 27.46
N GLU A 91 -0.07 7.49 26.15
CA GLU A 91 -0.24 8.60 25.20
C GLU A 91 -1.70 9.10 25.11
N GLY A 92 -2.65 8.50 25.84
CA GLY A 92 -4.06 8.85 25.79
C GLY A 92 -4.76 8.49 24.47
N LYS A 93 -4.16 7.60 23.66
CA LYS A 93 -4.71 7.16 22.35
C LYS A 93 -5.53 5.88 22.45
N PHE A 94 -5.42 5.16 23.55
CA PHE A 94 -6.16 3.92 23.80
C PHE A 94 -6.68 3.90 25.24
N ARG A 95 -7.90 3.42 25.42
CA ARG A 95 -8.53 3.36 26.75
C ARG A 95 -8.01 2.15 27.53
N GLU A 96 -7.70 2.38 28.78
CA GLU A 96 -7.23 1.35 29.70
C GLU A 96 -8.31 0.29 30.00
N ASP A 97 -9.56 0.71 30.16
CA ASP A 97 -10.69 -0.18 30.42
C ASP A 97 -10.96 -1.13 29.24
N LEU A 98 -10.86 -0.66 28.01
CA LEU A 98 -10.98 -1.47 26.81
C LEU A 98 -9.80 -2.46 26.70
N PHE A 99 -8.58 -2.03 27.01
CA PHE A 99 -7.41 -2.90 27.04
C PHE A 99 -7.60 -4.12 27.93
N TYR A 100 -8.01 -3.92 29.19
CA TYR A 100 -8.23 -5.04 30.12
C TYR A 100 -9.35 -5.96 29.68
N ARG A 101 -10.36 -5.43 28.97
CA ARG A 101 -11.46 -6.27 28.46
C ARG A 101 -11.07 -7.10 27.24
N LEU A 102 -10.15 -6.62 26.41
CA LEU A 102 -9.60 -7.35 25.25
C LEU A 102 -8.49 -8.31 25.64
N ASN A 103 -7.62 -7.93 26.57
CA ASN A 103 -6.40 -8.67 26.95
C ASN A 103 -6.65 -9.77 27.96
N VAL A 104 -7.75 -10.52 27.83
CA VAL A 104 -8.08 -11.67 28.70
C VAL A 104 -7.21 -12.88 28.36
N PHE A 105 -6.95 -13.12 27.07
CA PHE A 105 -6.13 -14.21 26.59
C PHE A 105 -5.17 -13.71 25.49
N PRO A 106 -4.02 -13.17 25.86
CA PRO A 106 -3.06 -12.65 24.90
C PRO A 106 -2.31 -13.77 24.16
N ILE A 107 -2.21 -13.63 22.85
CA ILE A 107 -1.39 -14.51 21.99
C ILE A 107 -0.33 -13.64 21.32
N ALA A 108 0.93 -13.81 21.71
CA ALA A 108 2.05 -13.12 21.07
C ALA A 108 2.54 -13.94 19.87
N LEU A 109 2.48 -13.32 18.67
CA LEU A 109 3.04 -13.91 17.45
C LEU A 109 4.49 -13.42 17.28
N PRO A 110 5.48 -14.33 17.33
CA PRO A 110 6.87 -13.94 17.12
C PRO A 110 7.09 -13.48 15.67
N PRO A 111 7.96 -12.48 15.43
CA PRO A 111 8.33 -12.06 14.08
C PRO A 111 9.08 -13.19 13.35
N LEU A 112 9.12 -13.11 12.01
CA LEU A 112 9.67 -14.17 11.16
C LEU A 112 11.14 -14.49 11.49
N ARG A 113 11.94 -13.49 11.85
CA ARG A 113 13.36 -13.66 12.27
C ARG A 113 13.55 -14.55 13.50
N ASP A 114 12.53 -14.65 14.36
CA ASP A 114 12.57 -15.43 15.60
C ASP A 114 11.95 -16.83 15.41
N ARG A 115 11.57 -17.17 14.17
CA ARG A 115 11.00 -18.48 13.79
C ARG A 115 12.03 -19.29 13.04
N GLU A 116 12.81 -20.06 13.74
CA GLU A 116 13.83 -20.91 13.14
C GLU A 116 13.23 -21.92 12.16
N GLY A 117 13.80 -22.01 10.97
CA GLY A 117 13.38 -22.96 9.94
C GLY A 117 12.12 -22.60 9.14
N ASP A 118 11.37 -21.56 9.51
CA ASP A 118 10.15 -21.18 8.80
C ASP A 118 10.45 -20.56 7.43
N VAL A 119 11.52 -19.78 7.30
CA VAL A 119 11.85 -19.08 6.04
C VAL A 119 12.04 -20.06 4.89
N PRO A 120 12.81 -21.16 4.96
CA PRO A 120 12.92 -22.14 3.89
C PRO A 120 11.58 -22.79 3.53
N LEU A 121 10.78 -23.17 4.52
CA LEU A 121 9.48 -23.81 4.29
C LEU A 121 8.52 -22.85 3.57
N LEU A 122 8.43 -21.62 4.05
CA LEU A 122 7.61 -20.57 3.43
C LEU A 122 8.11 -20.23 2.02
N ALA A 123 9.42 -20.15 1.80
CA ALA A 123 9.99 -19.86 0.49
C ALA A 123 9.59 -20.93 -0.53
N HIS A 124 9.75 -22.21 -0.23
CA HIS A 124 9.32 -23.29 -1.11
C HIS A 124 7.82 -23.25 -1.41
N PHE A 125 7.00 -23.06 -0.39
CA PHE A 125 5.54 -22.97 -0.54
C PHE A 125 5.13 -21.77 -1.41
N LEU A 126 5.67 -20.58 -1.14
CA LEU A 126 5.32 -19.35 -1.85
C LEU A 126 5.78 -19.39 -3.30
N VAL A 127 7.01 -19.88 -3.56
CA VAL A 127 7.54 -20.03 -4.92
C VAL A 127 6.66 -20.96 -5.74
N ALA A 128 6.30 -22.13 -5.20
CA ALA A 128 5.41 -23.07 -5.89
C ALA A 128 4.03 -22.44 -6.19
N ARG A 129 3.45 -21.71 -5.21
CA ARG A 129 2.17 -21.01 -5.37
C ARG A 129 2.24 -19.92 -6.44
N PHE A 130 3.29 -19.10 -6.45
CA PHE A 130 3.45 -18.03 -7.43
C PHE A 130 3.78 -18.57 -8.82
N ALA A 131 4.62 -19.59 -8.92
CA ALA A 131 4.95 -20.25 -10.18
C ALA A 131 3.69 -20.83 -10.85
N ALA A 132 2.85 -21.53 -10.09
CA ALA A 132 1.56 -22.05 -10.58
C ALA A 132 0.61 -20.93 -11.03
N ARG A 133 0.54 -19.81 -10.30
CA ARG A 133 -0.33 -18.67 -10.63
C ARG A 133 0.11 -17.94 -11.90
N ILE A 134 1.43 -17.84 -12.13
CA ILE A 134 2.01 -17.10 -13.27
C ILE A 134 2.15 -18.00 -14.49
N GLY A 135 2.13 -19.33 -14.31
CA GLY A 135 2.31 -20.31 -15.38
C GLY A 135 3.79 -20.53 -15.77
N VAL A 136 4.72 -20.28 -14.84
CA VAL A 136 6.14 -20.54 -15.01
C VAL A 136 6.54 -21.84 -14.30
N ARG A 137 7.54 -22.55 -14.82
CA ARG A 137 8.02 -23.78 -14.21
C ARG A 137 9.28 -23.49 -13.41
N ILE A 138 9.16 -23.51 -12.08
CA ILE A 138 10.27 -23.41 -11.14
C ILE A 138 10.33 -24.71 -10.35
N GLU A 139 11.45 -25.40 -10.41
CA GLU A 139 11.66 -26.73 -9.81
C GLU A 139 12.40 -26.63 -8.46
N SER A 140 13.23 -25.59 -8.31
CA SER A 140 14.08 -25.44 -7.13
C SER A 140 14.39 -23.96 -6.85
N VAL A 141 14.80 -23.71 -5.59
CA VAL A 141 15.38 -22.43 -5.16
C VAL A 141 16.88 -22.63 -5.02
N GLY A 142 17.68 -21.79 -5.64
CA GLY A 142 19.14 -21.88 -5.60
C GLY A 142 19.67 -21.79 -4.16
N LYS A 143 20.73 -22.55 -3.84
CA LYS A 143 21.30 -22.62 -2.48
C LYS A 143 21.72 -21.22 -1.97
N ALA A 144 22.42 -20.45 -2.80
CA ALA A 144 22.82 -19.08 -2.44
C ALA A 144 21.62 -18.15 -2.20
N THR A 145 20.53 -18.36 -2.93
CA THR A 145 19.25 -17.64 -2.73
C THR A 145 18.66 -18.01 -1.38
N MET A 146 18.60 -19.29 -1.04
CA MET A 146 18.04 -19.75 0.22
C MET A 146 18.87 -19.28 1.44
N GLU A 147 20.18 -19.27 1.33
CA GLU A 147 21.08 -18.73 2.36
C GLU A 147 20.82 -17.24 2.60
N ARG A 148 20.66 -16.44 1.54
CA ARG A 148 20.29 -15.00 1.67
C ARG A 148 18.92 -14.79 2.30
N LEU A 149 17.91 -15.56 1.87
CA LEU A 149 16.56 -15.48 2.43
C LEU A 149 16.58 -15.80 3.93
N SER A 150 17.32 -16.84 4.34
CA SER A 150 17.42 -17.26 5.75
C SER A 150 18.22 -16.28 6.61
N GLY A 151 19.20 -15.60 6.04
CA GLY A 151 20.03 -14.62 6.75
C GLY A 151 19.44 -13.22 6.87
N TYR A 152 18.33 -12.93 6.19
CA TYR A 152 17.72 -11.59 6.22
C TYR A 152 16.72 -11.46 7.39
N PRO A 153 16.68 -10.32 8.09
CA PRO A 153 15.88 -10.15 9.31
C PRO A 153 14.37 -9.94 9.08
N TRP A 154 13.90 -9.81 7.87
CA TRP A 154 12.50 -9.68 7.47
C TRP A 154 11.69 -8.68 8.31
N PRO A 155 12.02 -7.38 8.32
CA PRO A 155 11.29 -6.39 9.12
C PRO A 155 9.79 -6.33 8.74
N GLY A 156 9.44 -6.59 7.49
CA GLY A 156 8.06 -6.72 7.01
C GLY A 156 7.49 -8.14 7.12
N ASN A 157 8.19 -9.06 7.81
CA ASN A 157 7.77 -10.43 8.04
C ASN A 157 7.37 -11.18 6.75
N ILE A 158 6.31 -11.99 6.82
CA ILE A 158 5.85 -12.82 5.71
C ILE A 158 5.39 -11.97 4.51
N ARG A 159 4.80 -10.80 4.74
CA ARG A 159 4.37 -9.91 3.63
C ARG A 159 5.55 -9.42 2.79
N GLU A 160 6.67 -9.14 3.42
CA GLU A 160 7.89 -8.76 2.71
C GLU A 160 8.49 -9.95 1.95
N LEU A 161 8.54 -11.11 2.59
CA LEU A 161 8.99 -12.35 1.96
C LEU A 161 8.12 -12.69 0.73
N GLU A 162 6.80 -12.58 0.84
CA GLU A 162 5.87 -12.78 -0.28
C GLU A 162 6.18 -11.84 -1.45
N ASN A 163 6.33 -10.54 -1.20
CA ASN A 163 6.62 -9.55 -2.24
C ASN A 163 7.97 -9.79 -2.94
N VAL A 164 8.99 -10.15 -2.16
CA VAL A 164 10.32 -10.47 -2.69
C VAL A 164 10.26 -11.70 -3.59
N LEU A 165 9.64 -12.78 -3.12
CA LEU A 165 9.55 -14.03 -3.87
C LEU A 165 8.64 -13.92 -5.09
N GLU A 166 7.50 -13.22 -4.99
CA GLU A 166 6.64 -12.96 -6.16
C GLU A 166 7.40 -12.24 -7.27
N ARG A 167 8.14 -11.19 -6.91
CA ARG A 167 8.97 -10.46 -7.87
C ARG A 167 10.08 -11.33 -8.46
N ALA A 168 10.72 -12.17 -7.64
CA ALA A 168 11.75 -13.08 -8.09
C ALA A 168 11.21 -14.11 -9.10
N VAL A 169 10.02 -14.66 -8.84
CA VAL A 169 9.34 -15.59 -9.76
C VAL A 169 9.00 -14.92 -11.08
N ILE A 170 8.53 -13.66 -11.07
CA ILE A 170 8.21 -12.89 -12.29
C ILE A 170 9.45 -12.62 -13.15
N LEU A 171 10.60 -12.43 -12.51
CA LEU A 171 11.87 -12.14 -13.20
C LEU A 171 12.67 -13.40 -13.55
N SER A 172 12.26 -14.57 -13.05
CA SER A 172 12.95 -15.82 -13.29
C SER A 172 12.83 -16.25 -14.75
N ASN A 173 13.96 -16.69 -15.34
CA ASN A 173 14.05 -17.16 -16.72
C ASN A 173 14.37 -18.66 -16.80
N GLY A 174 14.40 -19.39 -15.68
CA GLY A 174 14.83 -20.80 -15.65
C GLY A 174 14.12 -21.63 -14.58
N PRO A 175 14.41 -22.93 -14.52
CA PRO A 175 13.79 -23.86 -13.58
C PRO A 175 14.30 -23.69 -12.13
N THR A 176 15.42 -22.98 -11.94
CA THR A 176 15.96 -22.66 -10.62
C THR A 176 15.77 -21.20 -10.33
N LEU A 177 15.11 -20.87 -9.19
CA LEU A 177 14.94 -19.50 -8.75
C LEU A 177 16.25 -18.96 -8.19
N GLU A 178 16.78 -17.94 -8.83
CA GLU A 178 17.93 -17.18 -8.35
C GLU A 178 17.52 -15.73 -8.04
N LEU A 179 17.87 -15.25 -6.85
CA LEU A 179 17.67 -13.86 -6.45
C LEU A 179 18.94 -13.07 -6.80
N ASP A 180 18.78 -12.14 -7.73
CA ASP A 180 19.81 -11.14 -7.99
C ASP A 180 19.98 -10.26 -6.73
N PRO A 181 21.23 -10.07 -6.24
CA PRO A 181 21.53 -9.21 -5.11
C PRO A 181 20.99 -7.77 -5.26
N GLU A 182 21.02 -7.22 -6.47
CA GLU A 182 20.52 -5.86 -6.74
C GLU A 182 19.00 -5.79 -6.65
N VAL A 183 18.29 -6.82 -7.13
CA VAL A 183 16.83 -6.92 -7.00
C VAL A 183 16.42 -7.08 -5.54
N PHE A 184 17.15 -7.91 -4.78
CA PHE A 184 16.92 -8.08 -3.36
C PHE A 184 17.13 -6.77 -2.59
N ALA A 185 18.24 -6.08 -2.81
CA ALA A 185 18.55 -4.79 -2.19
C ALA A 185 17.54 -3.70 -2.57
N SER A 186 17.07 -3.65 -3.81
CA SER A 186 16.10 -2.65 -4.27
C SER A 186 14.72 -2.84 -3.64
N VAL A 187 14.28 -4.07 -3.41
CA VAL A 187 12.99 -4.38 -2.78
C VAL A 187 13.01 -4.05 -1.29
N THR A 188 14.13 -4.32 -0.63
CA THR A 188 14.31 -4.06 0.80
C THR A 188 14.59 -2.58 1.09
N ALA A 189 15.30 -1.86 0.22
CA ALA A 189 15.60 -0.43 0.37
C ALA A 189 14.38 0.49 0.18
N THR A 190 13.47 0.14 -0.73
CA THR A 190 12.26 0.95 -1.00
C THR A 190 11.35 1.06 0.23
N ARG A 191 11.42 0.11 1.15
CA ARG A 191 10.61 0.11 2.37
C ARG A 191 11.27 0.84 3.54
N ALA A 192 12.60 0.77 3.65
CA ALA A 192 13.32 1.53 4.67
C ALA A 192 13.12 3.05 4.52
N ALA A 193 12.84 3.53 3.31
CA ALA A 193 12.52 4.93 3.03
C ALA A 193 11.07 5.32 3.42
N ASN A 194 10.14 4.35 3.50
CA ASN A 194 8.73 4.60 3.85
C ASN A 194 8.42 4.42 5.35
N ASP A 195 9.26 3.70 6.09
CA ASP A 195 9.11 3.45 7.54
C ASP A 195 9.97 4.38 8.42
N GLY A 196 10.51 5.47 7.86
CA GLY A 196 11.26 6.49 8.60
C GLY A 196 10.37 7.13 9.67
N PRO A 197 10.89 7.30 10.92
CA PRO A 197 10.14 7.92 12.01
C PRO A 197 9.74 9.35 11.61
N SER A 198 8.46 9.65 11.72
CA SER A 198 7.90 10.99 11.60
C SER A 198 8.72 11.94 12.50
N ARG A 199 9.54 12.76 11.90
CA ARG A 199 10.33 13.78 12.62
C ARG A 199 9.35 14.73 13.31
N PRO A 200 9.44 14.95 14.62
CA PRO A 200 8.60 15.94 15.27
C PRO A 200 8.99 17.32 14.71
N SER A 201 8.04 18.04 14.20
CA SER A 201 8.17 19.45 13.86
C SER A 201 8.39 20.25 15.14
N SER A 202 9.63 20.59 15.43
CA SER A 202 9.95 21.61 16.43
C SER A 202 9.74 22.99 15.81
N SER A 203 8.71 23.66 16.27
CA SER A 203 8.53 25.09 16.16
C SER A 203 9.54 25.79 17.08
N ALA A 204 10.34 26.72 16.54
CA ALA A 204 10.70 27.96 17.21
C ALA A 204 11.62 28.82 16.35
N SER A 205 11.12 30.00 16.07
CA SER A 205 11.67 31.36 16.19
C SER A 205 12.84 31.86 15.31
N ASP A 206 12.44 32.86 14.55
CA ASP A 206 13.08 34.17 14.23
C ASP A 206 14.58 34.31 14.11
N GLY A 207 15.00 34.86 12.93
CA GLY A 207 16.17 35.68 12.73
C GLY A 207 16.64 35.75 11.28
N PRO A 208 16.86 36.94 10.67
CA PRO A 208 17.01 37.11 9.24
C PRO A 208 18.48 37.07 8.79
N GLY A 209 18.73 36.50 7.61
CA GLY A 209 20.07 36.58 7.01
C GLY A 209 20.25 35.74 5.74
N ALA A 210 20.01 36.34 4.63
CA ALA A 210 20.64 36.32 3.30
C ALA A 210 21.21 35.04 2.69
N THR A 211 20.86 34.91 1.38
CA THR A 211 21.54 34.35 0.20
C THR A 211 21.35 32.89 -0.15
N GLY A 212 20.52 32.67 -1.16
CA GLY A 212 20.81 31.99 -2.43
C GLY A 212 21.13 30.51 -2.40
N VAL A 213 20.09 29.66 -2.56
CA VAL A 213 20.22 28.40 -3.29
C VAL A 213 18.83 28.08 -3.90
N GLY A 214 18.81 27.71 -5.19
CA GLY A 214 17.65 27.50 -6.02
C GLY A 214 16.70 26.38 -5.56
N PRO A 215 15.49 26.31 -6.16
CA PRO A 215 14.43 25.43 -5.68
C PRO A 215 14.73 23.96 -5.99
N THR A 216 14.74 23.15 -4.96
CA THR A 216 14.64 21.70 -5.05
C THR A 216 13.25 21.33 -5.60
N PRO A 217 13.15 20.48 -6.64
CA PRO A 217 11.85 20.09 -7.17
C PRO A 217 11.09 19.19 -6.19
N PRO A 218 9.74 19.31 -6.12
CA PRO A 218 8.92 18.45 -5.27
C PRO A 218 8.99 16.98 -5.74
N LEU A 219 8.95 16.07 -4.79
CA LEU A 219 8.89 14.62 -5.01
C LEU A 219 7.68 14.28 -5.90
N GLU A 220 7.94 14.08 -7.18
CA GLU A 220 6.94 13.63 -8.14
C GLU A 220 6.49 12.20 -7.79
N SER A 221 5.18 11.95 -7.89
CA SER A 221 4.62 10.62 -7.65
C SER A 221 5.19 9.59 -8.65
N LEU A 222 5.25 8.31 -8.27
CA LEU A 222 5.70 7.20 -9.14
C LEU A 222 4.96 7.18 -10.50
N ALA A 223 3.71 7.64 -10.55
CA ALA A 223 2.94 7.80 -11.78
C ALA A 223 3.48 8.91 -12.67
N SER A 224 3.93 10.04 -12.11
CA SER A 224 4.55 11.15 -12.83
C SER A 224 5.90 10.77 -13.40
N ASN A 225 6.73 10.05 -12.65
CA ASN A 225 8.03 9.56 -13.10
C ASN A 225 7.88 8.53 -14.24
N THR A 226 6.92 7.63 -14.14
CA THR A 226 6.62 6.67 -15.21
C THR A 226 6.11 7.37 -16.47
N ARG A 227 5.25 8.39 -16.32
CA ARG A 227 4.74 9.19 -17.44
C ARG A 227 5.86 9.95 -18.14
N ASN A 228 6.73 10.62 -17.39
CA ASN A 228 7.87 11.38 -17.92
C ASN A 228 8.87 10.47 -18.63
N HIS A 229 9.14 9.28 -18.09
CA HIS A 229 10.03 8.30 -18.71
C HIS A 229 9.48 7.78 -20.05
N ILE A 230 8.17 7.51 -20.13
CA ILE A 230 7.51 7.09 -21.38
C ILE A 230 7.49 8.24 -22.39
N LEU A 231 7.22 9.48 -21.97
CA LEU A 231 7.24 10.66 -22.84
C LEU A 231 8.62 10.88 -23.45
N THR A 232 9.68 10.84 -22.65
CA THR A 232 11.08 10.99 -23.10
C THR A 232 11.46 9.91 -24.12
N ALA A 233 11.05 8.66 -23.91
CA ALA A 233 11.30 7.57 -24.86
C ALA A 233 10.51 7.74 -26.17
N LEU A 234 9.27 8.22 -26.11
CA LEU A 234 8.45 8.52 -27.29
C LEU A 234 9.02 9.70 -28.10
N GLU A 235 9.51 10.76 -27.47
CA GLU A 235 10.17 11.88 -28.11
C GLU A 235 11.47 11.47 -28.81
N LYS A 236 12.32 10.71 -28.13
CA LYS A 236 13.57 10.16 -28.69
C LYS A 236 13.35 9.23 -29.88
N SER A 237 12.26 8.48 -29.90
CA SER A 237 11.89 7.58 -31.00
C SER A 237 11.02 8.22 -32.08
N GLY A 238 10.78 9.56 -32.01
CA GLY A 238 9.93 10.28 -32.96
C GLY A 238 8.46 9.82 -32.94
N TRP A 239 7.96 9.33 -31.78
CA TRP A 239 6.61 8.76 -31.59
C TRP A 239 6.36 7.44 -32.34
N VAL A 240 7.44 6.75 -32.74
CA VAL A 240 7.36 5.40 -33.30
C VAL A 240 7.36 4.40 -32.15
N ILE A 241 6.29 3.59 -32.04
CA ILE A 241 6.14 2.62 -30.95
C ILE A 241 6.85 1.31 -31.31
N ASP A 242 6.69 0.85 -32.54
CA ASP A 242 7.16 -0.44 -33.02
C ASP A 242 8.49 -0.35 -33.82
N GLY A 243 9.16 -1.49 -34.00
CA GLY A 243 10.35 -1.59 -34.83
C GLY A 243 11.69 -1.46 -34.07
N PRO A 244 12.82 -1.59 -34.77
CA PRO A 244 14.15 -1.67 -34.16
C PRO A 244 14.60 -0.38 -33.46
N ARG A 245 14.00 0.77 -33.80
CA ARG A 245 14.22 2.09 -33.19
C ARG A 245 12.98 2.63 -32.46
N GLY A 246 11.95 1.77 -32.22
CA GLY A 246 10.71 2.17 -31.58
C GLY A 246 10.86 2.32 -30.06
N ALA A 247 9.99 3.15 -29.46
CA ALA A 247 9.96 3.40 -28.02
C ALA A 247 9.77 2.13 -27.18
N ALA A 248 9.07 1.14 -27.71
CA ALA A 248 8.89 -0.15 -27.04
C ALA A 248 10.21 -0.87 -26.80
N LYS A 249 11.11 -0.87 -27.79
CA LYS A 249 12.44 -1.48 -27.68
C LYS A 249 13.36 -0.68 -26.75
N VAL A 250 13.30 0.64 -26.80
CA VAL A 250 14.07 1.53 -25.90
C VAL A 250 13.68 1.32 -24.45
N LEU A 251 12.39 1.04 -24.18
CA LEU A 251 11.85 0.82 -22.82
C LEU A 251 11.87 -0.66 -22.39
N GLY A 252 12.36 -1.59 -23.24
CA GLY A 252 12.34 -3.04 -22.96
C GLY A 252 10.91 -3.60 -22.79
N LEU A 253 9.91 -2.99 -23.44
CA LEU A 253 8.51 -3.39 -23.30
C LEU A 253 7.97 -3.98 -24.62
N HIS A 254 6.99 -4.89 -24.48
CA HIS A 254 6.24 -5.33 -25.65
C HIS A 254 5.38 -4.18 -26.21
N PRO A 255 5.28 -3.98 -27.54
CA PRO A 255 4.56 -2.85 -28.15
C PRO A 255 3.13 -2.67 -27.67
N ASN A 256 2.37 -3.77 -27.49
CA ASN A 256 1.01 -3.73 -27.01
C ASN A 256 0.91 -3.27 -25.53
N THR A 257 1.89 -3.63 -24.71
CA THR A 257 1.99 -3.18 -23.32
C THR A 257 2.24 -1.68 -23.26
N LEU A 258 3.11 -1.15 -24.14
CA LEU A 258 3.37 0.28 -24.22
C LEU A 258 2.13 1.05 -24.70
N ARG A 259 1.40 0.57 -25.71
CA ARG A 259 0.12 1.17 -26.17
C ARG A 259 -0.92 1.24 -25.05
N SER A 260 -1.10 0.18 -24.29
CA SER A 260 -2.02 0.14 -23.15
C SER A 260 -1.62 1.14 -22.06
N ARG A 261 -0.32 1.28 -21.76
CA ARG A 261 0.18 2.26 -20.78
C ARG A 261 0.00 3.70 -21.25
N ILE A 262 0.28 4.01 -22.53
CA ILE A 262 0.06 5.32 -23.12
C ILE A 262 -1.41 5.73 -22.99
N LYS A 263 -2.35 4.82 -23.33
CA LYS A 263 -3.80 5.05 -23.21
C LYS A 263 -4.21 5.29 -21.75
N ARG A 264 -3.71 4.48 -20.82
CA ARG A 264 -4.04 4.60 -19.38
C ARG A 264 -3.50 5.87 -18.73
N LEU A 265 -2.32 6.36 -19.18
CA LEU A 265 -1.68 7.57 -18.66
C LEU A 265 -2.14 8.85 -19.39
N GLY A 266 -3.05 8.75 -20.37
CA GLY A 266 -3.56 9.88 -21.12
C GLY A 266 -2.49 10.66 -21.87
N ILE A 267 -1.47 9.97 -22.42
CA ILE A 267 -0.37 10.60 -23.15
C ILE A 267 -0.82 10.85 -24.59
N VAL A 268 -0.95 12.13 -24.96
CA VAL A 268 -1.35 12.57 -26.31
C VAL A 268 -0.20 13.36 -26.94
N ARG A 269 0.03 13.14 -28.25
CA ARG A 269 1.04 13.88 -29.01
C ARG A 269 0.58 15.34 -29.19
N ALA A 270 1.43 16.29 -28.78
CA ALA A 270 1.17 17.71 -29.07
C ALA A 270 1.15 17.96 -30.59
N PRO A 271 0.23 18.78 -31.12
CA PRO A 271 0.21 19.11 -32.52
C PRO A 271 1.48 19.89 -32.91
N ARG A 272 2.12 19.49 -34.00
CA ARG A 272 3.29 20.21 -34.53
C ARG A 272 2.85 21.61 -34.96
N SER A 273 3.37 22.64 -34.32
CA SER A 273 3.29 24.02 -34.79
C SER A 273 4.00 24.15 -36.17
N SER A 274 3.25 24.32 -37.24
CA SER A 274 3.77 24.59 -38.56
C SER A 274 4.16 26.07 -38.66
N ALA A 275 5.40 26.38 -38.29
CA ALA A 275 6.01 27.64 -38.65
C ALA A 275 6.50 27.55 -40.11
N ARG A 276 5.70 27.97 -41.03
CA ARG A 276 6.12 28.28 -42.43
C ARG A 276 5.90 29.75 -42.68
N ALA A 277 6.94 30.54 -42.40
CA ALA A 277 7.06 31.86 -42.93
C ALA A 277 7.88 31.78 -44.23
N GLY A 278 7.24 31.98 -45.35
CA GLY A 278 7.92 32.21 -46.64
C GLY A 278 8.08 33.71 -46.86
N PRO A 279 9.19 34.17 -47.48
CA PRO A 279 9.38 35.58 -47.74
C PRO A 279 8.65 36.01 -49.03
N THR A 280 7.87 37.07 -48.93
CA THR A 280 7.29 37.80 -50.02
C THR A 280 8.36 38.66 -50.71
N GLY A 281 8.71 38.30 -51.93
CA GLY A 281 9.49 39.15 -52.82
C GLY A 281 8.63 40.25 -53.44
N SER A 282 9.05 41.47 -53.27
CA SER A 282 8.57 42.66 -53.95
C SER A 282 9.12 42.76 -55.38
N ALA A 283 8.28 43.15 -56.33
CA ALA A 283 8.71 43.65 -57.63
C ALA A 283 8.18 45.05 -57.79
N PRO A 284 8.95 45.98 -58.39
CA PRO A 284 8.57 47.35 -58.54
C PRO A 284 7.97 47.65 -59.96
N PRO A 285 7.60 48.93 -60.27
CA PRO A 285 6.60 49.24 -61.22
C PRO A 285 7.20 49.70 -62.54
N THR A 286 6.37 49.70 -63.57
CA THR A 286 6.30 50.70 -64.62
C THR A 286 4.87 50.85 -65.09
#